data_9e9e3af331e22226a71cd2f17626743d
#
_entry.id   9e9e3af331e22226a71cd2f17626743d
#
_cell.length_a   1.000
_cell.length_b   1.000
_cell.length_c   1.000
_cell.angle_alpha   90.00
_cell.angle_beta   90.00
_cell.angle_gamma   90.00
#
_symmetry.space_group_name_H-M   'P 1'
#
loop_
_entity.id
_entity.type
_entity.pdbx_description
1 polymer ?
#
loop_
_entity_poly.entity_id
_entity_poly.type
_entity_poly.pdbx_seq_one_letter_code
_entity_poly.pdbx_strand_id
1 'polypeptide(L)'
;AYDLGYDKNEDYLKEYQKYKNQLLKGYLTDIESQEKLVKEAYERTRNEVQVSHVLIRNNDQTNDSTEIYNRLLDLRLPFLQKNIETFNKEHNFDEQLIVEELGYFSAFKMIYEFENVAYKTELGKVSEPFKTKFGYHILKVTDKRVSLGEISVAHIMIYKSNSNAKEKISKILDSINNGLPFESMAKLYSQDKRSAARGGILNKFTAGQINSIPFENAAFSLKNVGDISNPIETKFGWHIIKLLSKNEIKSFQELKPSILSKIMARYLMMNY
;
A
#
# COMPACT_ATOMS: atom_id res chain seq x y z
N ALA A 1 5.52 3.31 -38.54
CA ALA A 1 5.96 2.08 -37.91
C ALA A 1 4.82 1.42 -37.12
N TYR A 2 4.12 2.14 -36.28
CA TYR A 2 2.95 1.63 -35.52
C TYR A 2 1.82 1.17 -36.45
N ASP A 3 1.49 1.96 -37.46
CA ASP A 3 0.41 1.66 -38.45
C ASP A 3 0.70 0.41 -39.31
N LEU A 4 1.93 -0.02 -39.39
CA LEU A 4 2.37 -1.18 -40.16
C LEU A 4 2.69 -2.40 -39.28
N GLY A 5 2.46 -2.32 -37.94
CA GLY A 5 2.63 -3.43 -37.01
C GLY A 5 4.08 -3.87 -36.78
N TYR A 6 5.07 -3.06 -37.20
CA TYR A 6 6.50 -3.39 -36.96
C TYR A 6 6.86 -3.40 -35.49
N ASP A 7 6.12 -2.70 -34.65
CA ASP A 7 6.25 -2.71 -33.18
C ASP A 7 5.91 -4.06 -32.54
N LYS A 8 5.22 -4.94 -33.28
CA LYS A 8 4.85 -6.30 -32.83
C LYS A 8 5.76 -7.39 -33.40
N ASN A 9 6.74 -7.02 -34.23
CA ASN A 9 7.69 -7.98 -34.79
C ASN A 9 8.64 -8.49 -33.70
N GLU A 10 8.79 -9.82 -33.56
CA GLU A 10 9.61 -10.43 -32.51
C GLU A 10 11.08 -9.99 -32.54
N ASP A 11 11.66 -9.81 -33.74
CA ASP A 11 13.05 -9.41 -33.88
C ASP A 11 13.24 -7.93 -33.49
N TYR A 12 12.27 -7.06 -33.86
CA TYR A 12 12.22 -5.69 -33.41
C TYR A 12 12.10 -5.61 -31.88
N LEU A 13 11.22 -6.39 -31.28
CA LEU A 13 11.04 -6.41 -29.84
C LEU A 13 12.31 -6.91 -29.12
N LYS A 14 12.99 -7.94 -29.65
CA LYS A 14 14.28 -8.43 -29.11
C LYS A 14 15.37 -7.35 -29.19
N GLU A 15 15.46 -6.69 -30.33
CA GLU A 15 16.47 -5.63 -30.56
C GLU A 15 16.18 -4.41 -29.72
N TYR A 16 14.92 -3.98 -29.63
CA TYR A 16 14.45 -2.93 -28.74
C TYR A 16 14.79 -3.22 -27.28
N GLN A 17 14.52 -4.44 -26.79
CA GLN A 17 14.87 -4.85 -25.44
C GLN A 17 16.39 -4.86 -25.21
N LYS A 18 17.16 -5.30 -26.19
CA LYS A 18 18.63 -5.26 -26.12
C LYS A 18 19.15 -3.83 -25.99
N TYR A 19 18.69 -2.90 -26.82
CA TYR A 19 19.06 -1.48 -26.76
C TYR A 19 18.60 -0.84 -25.45
N LYS A 20 17.36 -1.12 -25.04
CA LYS A 20 16.81 -0.65 -23.80
C LYS A 20 17.64 -1.12 -22.60
N ASN A 21 18.03 -2.40 -22.57
CA ASN A 21 18.90 -2.96 -21.52
C ASN A 21 20.31 -2.37 -21.53
N GLN A 22 20.87 -2.02 -22.70
CA GLN A 22 22.15 -1.34 -22.80
C GLN A 22 22.09 0.10 -22.27
N LEU A 23 21.04 0.84 -22.60
CA LEU A 23 20.80 2.20 -22.06
C LEU A 23 20.56 2.15 -20.56
N LEU A 24 19.77 1.20 -20.07
CA LEU A 24 19.50 1.00 -18.64
C LEU A 24 20.80 0.63 -17.89
N LYS A 25 21.67 -0.19 -18.49
CA LYS A 25 22.95 -0.55 -17.87
C LYS A 25 23.86 0.69 -17.71
N GLY A 26 23.88 1.58 -18.71
CA GLY A 26 24.57 2.86 -18.63
C GLY A 26 23.99 3.78 -17.54
N TYR A 27 22.67 3.87 -17.46
CA TYR A 27 21.96 4.65 -16.44
C TYR A 27 22.12 4.08 -15.02
N LEU A 28 22.16 2.75 -14.89
CA LEU A 28 22.42 2.08 -13.61
C LEU A 28 23.89 2.12 -13.18
N THR A 29 24.82 2.42 -14.09
CA THR A 29 26.25 2.63 -13.78
C THR A 29 26.61 4.09 -13.50
N ASP A 30 25.70 5.03 -13.77
CA ASP A 30 25.86 6.42 -13.34
C ASP A 30 25.64 6.53 -11.83
N ILE A 31 26.73 6.63 -11.10
CA ILE A 31 26.77 6.68 -9.64
C ILE A 31 25.96 7.86 -9.10
N GLU A 32 25.96 9.00 -9.78
CA GLU A 32 25.25 10.20 -9.35
C GLU A 32 23.71 10.00 -9.44
N SER A 33 23.24 9.45 -10.54
CA SER A 33 21.82 9.11 -10.74
C SER A 33 21.35 8.04 -9.75
N GLN A 34 22.18 7.03 -9.48
CA GLN A 34 21.88 6.03 -8.46
C GLN A 34 21.77 6.64 -7.07
N GLU A 35 22.71 7.48 -6.68
CA GLU A 35 22.68 8.12 -5.36
C GLU A 35 21.45 9.02 -5.19
N LYS A 36 21.04 9.73 -6.23
CA LYS A 36 19.81 10.53 -6.22
C LYS A 36 18.58 9.67 -5.99
N LEU A 37 18.43 8.56 -6.74
CA LEU A 37 17.31 7.63 -6.58
C LEU A 37 17.30 6.97 -5.20
N VAL A 38 18.47 6.60 -4.68
CA VAL A 38 18.56 5.98 -3.35
C VAL A 38 18.20 6.98 -2.25
N LYS A 39 18.65 8.25 -2.36
CA LYS A 39 18.26 9.31 -1.43
C LYS A 39 16.76 9.59 -1.48
N GLU A 40 16.18 9.69 -2.68
CA GLU A 40 14.75 9.87 -2.86
C GLU A 40 13.95 8.73 -2.22
N ALA A 41 14.33 7.48 -2.49
CA ALA A 41 13.67 6.32 -1.91
C ALA A 41 13.84 6.25 -0.38
N TYR A 42 14.97 6.67 0.16
CA TYR A 42 15.18 6.79 1.60
C TYR A 42 14.25 7.83 2.23
N GLU A 43 14.15 9.03 1.63
CA GLU A 43 13.24 10.06 2.12
C GLU A 43 11.78 9.58 2.07
N ARG A 44 11.39 8.88 1.01
CA ARG A 44 10.06 8.24 0.92
C ARG A 44 9.87 7.09 1.91
N THR A 45 10.95 6.45 2.37
CA THR A 45 10.88 5.43 3.44
C THR A 45 10.64 6.07 4.79
N ARG A 46 11.21 7.27 5.03
CA ARG A 46 11.05 8.02 6.27
C ARG A 46 9.73 8.78 6.39
N ASN A 47 9.04 8.96 5.27
CA ASN A 47 7.81 9.72 5.22
C ASN A 47 6.70 8.84 4.63
N GLU A 48 5.56 8.80 5.28
CA GLU A 48 4.38 8.07 4.84
C GLU A 48 3.36 9.03 4.27
N VAL A 49 2.69 8.61 3.20
CA VAL A 49 1.58 9.34 2.59
C VAL A 49 0.33 8.49 2.64
N GLN A 50 -0.81 9.12 2.90
CA GLN A 50 -2.14 8.53 2.80
C GLN A 50 -2.86 9.17 1.63
N VAL A 51 -3.51 8.37 0.81
CA VAL A 51 -4.24 8.86 -0.35
C VAL A 51 -5.59 8.15 -0.51
N SER A 52 -6.53 8.89 -1.07
CA SER A 52 -7.68 8.30 -1.75
C SER A 52 -7.45 8.39 -3.24
N HIS A 53 -7.91 7.44 -4.02
CA HIS A 53 -7.75 7.49 -5.47
C HIS A 53 -9.00 7.04 -6.22
N VAL A 54 -9.08 7.50 -7.46
CA VAL A 54 -10.03 7.06 -8.46
C VAL A 54 -9.24 6.41 -9.58
N LEU A 55 -9.63 5.21 -9.97
CA LEU A 55 -9.07 4.46 -11.09
C LEU A 55 -10.16 4.19 -12.12
N ILE A 56 -9.89 4.51 -13.38
CA ILE A 56 -10.61 3.99 -14.53
C ILE A 56 -9.72 2.94 -15.19
N ARG A 57 -10.16 1.69 -15.21
CA ARG A 57 -9.42 0.60 -15.85
C ARG A 57 -9.37 0.79 -17.35
N ASN A 58 -8.21 0.55 -17.93
CA ASN A 58 -8.06 0.53 -19.39
C ASN A 58 -8.49 -0.85 -19.90
N ASN A 59 -9.70 -0.95 -20.43
CA ASN A 59 -10.12 -2.12 -21.17
C ASN A 59 -9.66 -1.93 -22.62
N ASP A 60 -8.66 -2.69 -23.04
CA ASP A 60 -7.89 -2.57 -24.29
C ASP A 60 -8.69 -2.51 -25.60
N GLN A 61 -10.01 -2.52 -25.58
CA GLN A 61 -10.83 -2.67 -26.78
C GLN A 61 -11.81 -1.53 -27.09
N THR A 62 -12.07 -0.57 -26.20
CA THR A 62 -13.19 0.37 -26.45
C THR A 62 -12.99 1.82 -25.98
N ASN A 63 -11.99 2.16 -25.17
CA ASN A 63 -11.91 3.51 -24.62
C ASN A 63 -10.73 4.30 -25.20
N ASP A 64 -11.04 5.45 -25.84
CA ASP A 64 -10.02 6.44 -26.19
C ASP A 64 -9.32 6.94 -24.90
N SER A 65 -8.01 6.87 -24.90
CA SER A 65 -7.20 7.34 -23.77
C SER A 65 -7.43 8.83 -23.45
N THR A 66 -7.80 9.61 -24.46
CA THR A 66 -8.13 11.04 -24.35
C THR A 66 -9.47 11.23 -23.63
N GLU A 67 -10.46 10.40 -23.92
CA GLU A 67 -11.77 10.44 -23.27
C GLU A 67 -11.63 10.11 -21.77
N ILE A 68 -10.89 9.04 -21.43
CA ILE A 68 -10.64 8.67 -20.02
C ILE A 68 -9.91 9.79 -19.29
N TYR A 69 -8.91 10.39 -19.92
CA TYR A 69 -8.14 11.48 -19.33
C TYR A 69 -9.04 12.69 -19.02
N ASN A 70 -9.84 13.13 -19.99
CA ASN A 70 -10.77 14.25 -19.83
C ASN A 70 -11.83 13.96 -18.77
N ARG A 71 -12.36 12.75 -18.73
CA ARG A 71 -13.30 12.32 -17.70
C ARG A 71 -12.70 12.41 -16.29
N LEU A 72 -11.45 12.00 -16.12
CA LEU A 72 -10.75 12.14 -14.82
C LEU A 72 -10.49 13.61 -14.48
N LEU A 73 -10.23 14.48 -15.47
CA LEU A 73 -10.11 15.92 -15.24
C LEU A 73 -11.42 16.50 -14.67
N ASP A 74 -12.57 16.12 -15.23
CA ASP A 74 -13.88 16.57 -14.75
C ASP A 74 -14.19 16.08 -13.33
N LEU A 75 -13.71 14.89 -12.98
CA LEU A 75 -13.89 14.33 -11.64
C LEU A 75 -12.99 14.95 -10.57
N ARG A 76 -11.93 15.68 -10.93
CA ARG A 76 -10.97 16.23 -9.95
C ARG A 76 -11.60 17.18 -8.94
N LEU A 77 -12.43 18.13 -9.41
CA LEU A 77 -13.06 19.12 -8.53
C LEU A 77 -14.09 18.48 -7.59
N PRO A 78 -15.03 17.65 -8.05
CA PRO A 78 -15.89 16.87 -7.15
C PRO A 78 -15.12 16.00 -6.16
N PHE A 79 -14.05 15.33 -6.60
CA PHE A 79 -13.21 14.49 -5.73
C PHE A 79 -12.43 15.29 -4.68
N LEU A 80 -12.03 16.52 -5.02
CA LEU A 80 -11.40 17.43 -4.06
C LEU A 80 -12.35 17.85 -2.94
N GLN A 81 -13.59 18.20 -3.30
CA GLN A 81 -14.56 18.85 -2.40
C GLN A 81 -15.30 17.87 -1.49
N LYS A 82 -15.44 16.60 -1.90
CA LYS A 82 -16.23 15.60 -1.20
C LYS A 82 -15.35 14.66 -0.37
N ASN A 83 -15.91 14.10 0.69
CA ASN A 83 -15.31 12.94 1.32
C ASN A 83 -15.50 11.69 0.42
N ILE A 84 -14.65 10.70 0.61
CA ILE A 84 -14.62 9.52 -0.27
C ILE A 84 -15.92 8.71 -0.25
N GLU A 85 -16.61 8.62 0.89
CA GLU A 85 -17.87 7.89 1.01
C GLU A 85 -18.98 8.55 0.18
N THR A 86 -19.11 9.89 0.27
CA THR A 86 -20.07 10.65 -0.52
C THR A 86 -19.75 10.57 -2.01
N PHE A 87 -18.48 10.75 -2.35
CA PHE A 87 -18.04 10.63 -3.75
C PHE A 87 -18.33 9.24 -4.32
N ASN A 88 -18.04 8.18 -3.58
CA ASN A 88 -18.29 6.81 -4.00
C ASN A 88 -19.80 6.50 -4.18
N LYS A 89 -20.64 7.00 -3.27
CA LYS A 89 -22.11 6.84 -3.38
C LYS A 89 -22.69 7.49 -4.64
N GLU A 90 -22.17 8.64 -5.04
CA GLU A 90 -22.62 9.35 -6.23
C GLU A 90 -22.16 8.71 -7.53
N HIS A 91 -21.09 7.92 -7.50
CA HIS A 91 -20.47 7.32 -8.68
C HIS A 91 -20.52 5.78 -8.70
N ASN A 92 -21.18 5.14 -7.73
CA ASN A 92 -21.21 3.68 -7.58
C ASN A 92 -21.95 2.93 -8.70
N PHE A 93 -22.70 3.65 -9.55
CA PHE A 93 -23.37 3.11 -10.74
C PHE A 93 -22.41 2.90 -11.92
N ASP A 94 -21.19 3.43 -11.82
CA ASP A 94 -20.18 3.35 -12.86
C ASP A 94 -19.22 2.19 -12.57
N GLU A 95 -19.47 1.05 -13.18
CA GLU A 95 -18.69 -0.18 -12.99
C GLU A 95 -17.21 -0.05 -13.42
N GLN A 96 -16.87 0.93 -14.25
CA GLN A 96 -15.50 1.17 -14.69
C GLN A 96 -14.70 1.98 -13.68
N LEU A 97 -15.39 2.68 -12.78
CA LEU A 97 -14.78 3.61 -11.85
C LEU A 97 -14.58 2.93 -10.49
N ILE A 98 -13.34 2.82 -10.09
CA ILE A 98 -12.95 2.26 -8.79
C ILE A 98 -12.51 3.41 -7.90
N VAL A 99 -13.16 3.55 -6.75
CA VAL A 99 -12.83 4.56 -5.73
C VAL A 99 -12.37 3.84 -4.47
N GLU A 100 -11.13 4.10 -4.07
CA GLU A 100 -10.53 3.43 -2.91
C GLU A 100 -9.79 4.43 -2.02
N GLU A 101 -9.89 4.20 -0.71
CA GLU A 101 -9.01 4.80 0.28
C GLU A 101 -7.86 3.84 0.54
N LEU A 102 -6.64 4.34 0.32
CA LEU A 102 -5.43 3.62 0.64
C LEU A 102 -4.90 4.12 1.98
N GLY A 103 -4.54 3.21 2.86
CA GLY A 103 -3.89 3.56 4.12
C GLY A 103 -2.55 4.26 3.90
N TYR A 104 -1.83 4.53 4.97
CA TYR A 104 -0.48 5.07 4.84
C TYR A 104 0.43 4.07 4.14
N PHE A 105 1.28 4.58 3.26
CA PHE A 105 2.34 3.80 2.63
C PHE A 105 3.62 4.62 2.48
N SER A 106 4.74 3.90 2.40
CA SER A 106 6.07 4.44 2.17
C SER A 106 6.66 3.92 0.86
N ALA A 107 7.93 4.17 0.59
CA ALA A 107 8.64 3.70 -0.60
C ALA A 107 8.45 2.18 -0.84
N PHE A 108 8.36 1.79 -2.09
CA PHE A 108 8.26 0.40 -2.56
C PHE A 108 6.97 -0.35 -2.22
N LYS A 109 5.92 0.35 -1.76
CA LYS A 109 4.62 -0.27 -1.46
C LYS A 109 3.66 -0.20 -2.64
N MET A 110 3.80 0.83 -3.47
CA MET A 110 3.02 1.03 -4.69
C MET A 110 3.93 0.91 -5.91
N ILE A 111 3.34 0.78 -7.09
CA ILE A 111 4.10 0.91 -8.35
C ILE A 111 4.69 2.32 -8.45
N TYR A 112 5.83 2.44 -9.11
CA TYR A 112 6.62 3.68 -9.08
C TYR A 112 5.86 4.91 -9.56
N GLU A 113 5.09 4.77 -10.65
CA GLU A 113 4.29 5.85 -11.24
C GLU A 113 3.28 6.40 -10.22
N PHE A 114 2.57 5.52 -9.54
CA PHE A 114 1.60 5.91 -8.52
C PHE A 114 2.28 6.54 -7.31
N GLU A 115 3.33 5.89 -6.81
CA GLU A 115 4.13 6.40 -5.69
C GLU A 115 4.71 7.79 -5.99
N ASN A 116 5.26 7.97 -7.19
CA ASN A 116 5.85 9.24 -7.60
C ASN A 116 4.84 10.39 -7.62
N VAL A 117 3.62 10.15 -8.12
CA VAL A 117 2.56 11.14 -8.11
C VAL A 117 2.09 11.43 -6.68
N ALA A 118 1.93 10.41 -5.83
CA ALA A 118 1.51 10.57 -4.45
C ALA A 118 2.48 11.46 -3.63
N TYR A 119 3.78 11.24 -3.78
CA TYR A 119 4.77 12.06 -3.06
C TYR A 119 4.91 13.48 -3.59
N LYS A 120 4.68 13.69 -4.91
CA LYS A 120 4.74 15.03 -5.54
C LYS A 120 3.49 15.86 -5.31
N THR A 121 2.35 15.22 -5.10
CA THR A 121 1.09 15.93 -4.85
C THR A 121 1.09 16.54 -3.44
N GLU A 122 0.69 17.80 -3.33
CA GLU A 122 0.59 18.50 -2.06
C GLU A 122 -0.54 17.94 -1.18
N LEU A 123 -0.38 18.06 0.13
CA LEU A 123 -1.42 17.69 1.10
C LEU A 123 -2.75 18.43 0.80
N GLY A 124 -3.84 17.68 0.77
CA GLY A 124 -5.18 18.18 0.49
C GLY A 124 -5.47 18.46 -1.00
N LYS A 125 -4.52 18.22 -1.91
CA LYS A 125 -4.70 18.43 -3.35
C LYS A 125 -4.99 17.12 -4.10
N VAL A 126 -5.58 17.27 -5.29
CA VAL A 126 -5.80 16.20 -6.24
C VAL A 126 -4.79 16.32 -7.38
N SER A 127 -4.17 15.20 -7.73
CA SER A 127 -3.20 15.13 -8.84
C SER A 127 -3.84 15.41 -10.20
N GLU A 128 -3.01 15.71 -11.19
CA GLU A 128 -3.40 15.53 -12.59
C GLU A 128 -3.66 14.05 -12.89
N PRO A 129 -4.48 13.72 -13.90
CA PRO A 129 -4.64 12.35 -14.35
C PRO A 129 -3.31 11.76 -14.81
N PHE A 130 -3.04 10.52 -14.40
CA PHE A 130 -1.81 9.80 -14.78
C PHE A 130 -2.10 8.33 -15.08
N LYS A 131 -1.25 7.74 -15.91
CA LYS A 131 -1.39 6.35 -16.36
C LYS A 131 -0.48 5.41 -15.56
N THR A 132 -1.01 4.21 -15.30
CA THR A 132 -0.25 3.07 -14.80
C THR A 132 -0.61 1.83 -15.61
N LYS A 133 0.00 0.69 -15.34
CA LYS A 133 -0.39 -0.59 -15.94
C LYS A 133 -1.83 -1.03 -15.60
N PHE A 134 -2.45 -0.46 -14.58
CA PHE A 134 -3.83 -0.79 -14.16
C PHE A 134 -4.89 0.09 -14.83
N GLY A 135 -4.49 1.21 -15.41
CA GLY A 135 -5.38 2.18 -16.01
C GLY A 135 -4.98 3.63 -15.72
N TYR A 136 -5.94 4.52 -15.77
CA TYR A 136 -5.75 5.94 -15.49
C TYR A 136 -6.27 6.29 -14.11
N HIS A 137 -5.54 7.15 -13.41
CA HIS A 137 -5.81 7.53 -12.04
C HIS A 137 -5.83 9.02 -11.85
N ILE A 138 -6.59 9.47 -10.85
CA ILE A 138 -6.33 10.66 -10.06
C ILE A 138 -6.20 10.24 -8.60
N LEU A 139 -5.40 10.94 -7.82
CA LEU A 139 -5.29 10.70 -6.38
C LEU A 139 -5.37 12.00 -5.59
N LYS A 140 -5.93 11.93 -4.38
CA LYS A 140 -5.98 13.01 -3.41
C LYS A 140 -5.10 12.63 -2.23
N VAL A 141 -4.12 13.45 -1.90
CA VAL A 141 -3.30 13.25 -0.69
C VAL A 141 -4.08 13.72 0.52
N THR A 142 -4.46 12.80 1.38
CA THR A 142 -5.30 13.05 2.56
C THR A 142 -4.49 13.32 3.82
N ASP A 143 -3.30 12.71 3.93
CA ASP A 143 -2.36 12.98 5.02
C ASP A 143 -0.91 12.68 4.65
N LYS A 144 0.03 13.28 5.38
CA LYS A 144 1.47 13.02 5.31
C LYS A 144 2.03 13.00 6.73
N ARG A 145 2.85 12.00 7.04
CA ARG A 145 3.49 11.90 8.36
C ARG A 145 4.89 11.31 8.29
N VAL A 146 5.68 11.51 9.33
CA VAL A 146 6.91 10.76 9.54
C VAL A 146 6.54 9.30 9.75
N SER A 147 7.29 8.39 9.14
CA SER A 147 7.02 6.96 9.25
C SER A 147 7.11 6.49 10.70
N LEU A 148 6.18 5.65 11.08
CA LEU A 148 6.13 5.02 12.40
C LEU A 148 7.05 3.82 12.54
N GLY A 149 7.84 3.52 11.49
CA GLY A 149 8.83 2.46 11.48
C GLY A 149 8.24 1.07 11.23
N GLU A 150 8.95 0.05 11.69
CA GLU A 150 8.59 -1.36 11.57
C GLU A 150 8.09 -1.89 12.91
N ILE A 151 6.94 -2.57 12.90
CA ILE A 151 6.39 -3.19 14.10
C ILE A 151 6.25 -4.71 13.94
N SER A 152 6.33 -5.41 15.07
CA SER A 152 5.91 -6.81 15.21
C SER A 152 4.75 -6.85 16.19
N VAL A 153 3.71 -7.59 15.85
CA VAL A 153 2.52 -7.75 16.67
C VAL A 153 2.11 -9.22 16.74
N ALA A 154 1.39 -9.57 17.78
CA ALA A 154 0.54 -10.76 17.81
C ALA A 154 -0.92 -10.33 17.71
N HIS A 155 -1.77 -11.15 17.11
CA HIS A 155 -3.21 -10.89 17.06
C HIS A 155 -4.04 -12.13 17.36
N ILE A 156 -5.27 -11.91 17.81
CA ILE A 156 -6.33 -12.91 17.90
C ILE A 156 -7.46 -12.43 17.00
N MET A 157 -7.98 -13.32 16.15
CA MET A 157 -9.06 -12.99 15.21
C MET A 157 -10.24 -13.94 15.38
N ILE A 158 -11.44 -13.38 15.37
CA ILE A 158 -12.70 -14.11 15.25
C ILE A 158 -13.40 -13.66 13.97
N TYR A 159 -13.70 -14.59 13.05
CA TYR A 159 -14.33 -14.29 11.76
C TYR A 159 -15.66 -13.57 11.91
N LYS A 160 -15.93 -12.64 10.98
CA LYS A 160 -17.20 -11.88 10.91
C LYS A 160 -18.44 -12.77 10.73
N SER A 161 -18.29 -13.92 10.11
CA SER A 161 -19.36 -14.90 9.93
C SER A 161 -19.85 -15.53 11.25
N ASN A 162 -19.13 -15.33 12.34
CA ASN A 162 -19.55 -15.81 13.65
C ASN A 162 -20.54 -14.81 14.27
N SER A 163 -21.79 -15.23 14.52
CA SER A 163 -22.87 -14.36 15.00
C SER A 163 -22.53 -13.55 16.25
N ASN A 164 -21.64 -14.08 17.12
CA ASN A 164 -21.25 -13.45 18.38
C ASN A 164 -19.75 -13.06 18.37
N ALA A 165 -19.18 -12.73 17.20
CA ALA A 165 -17.75 -12.46 17.06
C ALA A 165 -17.24 -11.35 17.99
N LYS A 166 -17.98 -10.23 18.08
CA LYS A 166 -17.63 -9.10 18.95
C LYS A 166 -17.66 -9.49 20.43
N GLU A 167 -18.69 -10.23 20.86
CA GLU A 167 -18.80 -10.67 22.24
C GLU A 167 -17.68 -11.67 22.60
N LYS A 168 -17.39 -12.62 21.70
CA LYS A 168 -16.31 -13.60 21.91
C LYS A 168 -14.95 -12.92 22.04
N ILE A 169 -14.62 -11.99 21.14
CA ILE A 169 -13.32 -11.32 21.20
C ILE A 169 -13.19 -10.45 22.46
N SER A 170 -14.31 -9.83 22.93
CA SER A 170 -14.32 -9.07 24.18
C SER A 170 -14.07 -9.97 25.38
N LYS A 171 -14.74 -11.14 25.47
CA LYS A 171 -14.49 -12.12 26.55
C LYS A 171 -13.05 -12.65 26.58
N ILE A 172 -12.43 -12.79 25.39
CA ILE A 172 -11.02 -13.16 25.28
C ILE A 172 -10.14 -12.04 25.84
N LEU A 173 -10.44 -10.78 25.48
CA LEU A 173 -9.70 -9.63 26.02
C LEU A 173 -9.84 -9.55 27.54
N ASP A 174 -11.05 -9.72 28.09
CA ASP A 174 -11.27 -9.73 29.54
C ASP A 174 -10.44 -10.82 30.24
N SER A 175 -10.36 -12.01 29.64
CA SER A 175 -9.56 -13.11 30.16
C SER A 175 -8.07 -12.77 30.17
N ILE A 176 -7.58 -12.07 29.13
CA ILE A 176 -6.18 -11.61 29.06
C ILE A 176 -5.92 -10.53 30.12
N ASN A 177 -6.84 -9.58 30.28
CA ASN A 177 -6.74 -8.53 31.28
C ASN A 177 -6.75 -9.09 32.71
N ASN A 178 -7.39 -10.25 32.92
CA ASN A 178 -7.39 -11.02 34.17
C ASN A 178 -6.16 -11.94 34.33
N GLY A 179 -5.14 -11.78 33.48
CA GLY A 179 -3.85 -12.42 33.62
C GLY A 179 -3.60 -13.67 32.78
N LEU A 180 -4.53 -14.08 31.93
CA LEU A 180 -4.25 -15.20 31.02
C LEU A 180 -3.27 -14.77 29.91
N PRO A 181 -2.26 -15.60 29.56
CA PRO A 181 -1.27 -15.27 28.56
C PRO A 181 -1.90 -15.08 27.17
N PHE A 182 -1.59 -13.96 26.50
CA PHE A 182 -2.08 -13.67 25.16
C PHE A 182 -1.79 -14.80 24.16
N GLU A 183 -0.58 -15.36 24.23
CA GLU A 183 -0.15 -16.46 23.36
C GLU A 183 -1.03 -17.72 23.52
N SER A 184 -1.37 -18.08 24.76
CA SER A 184 -2.24 -19.21 25.05
C SER A 184 -3.65 -18.99 24.52
N MET A 185 -4.19 -17.77 24.71
CA MET A 185 -5.49 -17.39 24.20
C MET A 185 -5.51 -17.35 22.67
N ALA A 186 -4.42 -16.91 22.03
CA ALA A 186 -4.28 -16.94 20.57
C ALA A 186 -4.30 -18.38 20.03
N LYS A 187 -3.52 -19.28 20.63
CA LYS A 187 -3.51 -20.71 20.24
C LYS A 187 -4.87 -21.37 20.36
N LEU A 188 -5.60 -21.04 21.41
CA LEU A 188 -6.87 -21.68 21.76
C LEU A 188 -8.04 -21.14 20.93
N TYR A 189 -8.13 -19.82 20.78
CA TYR A 189 -9.33 -19.17 20.27
C TYR A 189 -9.18 -18.51 18.91
N SER A 190 -7.95 -18.13 18.47
CA SER A 190 -7.80 -17.44 17.21
C SER A 190 -8.20 -18.30 16.02
N GLN A 191 -9.00 -17.72 15.13
CA GLN A 191 -9.44 -18.36 13.90
C GLN A 191 -8.48 -18.13 12.72
N ASP A 192 -7.52 -17.22 12.85
CA ASP A 192 -6.34 -17.20 11.96
C ASP A 192 -5.36 -18.31 12.37
N LYS A 193 -5.60 -19.50 11.84
CA LYS A 193 -4.83 -20.71 12.22
C LYS A 193 -3.33 -20.58 11.93
N ARG A 194 -2.94 -19.78 10.91
CA ARG A 194 -1.53 -19.60 10.54
C ARG A 194 -0.75 -18.88 11.65
N SER A 195 -1.30 -17.79 12.19
CA SER A 195 -0.66 -17.06 13.28
C SER A 195 -0.94 -17.71 14.64
N ALA A 196 -2.12 -18.28 14.86
CA ALA A 196 -2.51 -18.94 16.11
C ALA A 196 -1.49 -19.99 16.56
N ALA A 197 -1.01 -20.84 15.63
CA ALA A 197 0.01 -21.86 15.93
C ALA A 197 1.30 -21.27 16.53
N ARG A 198 1.59 -20.00 16.24
CA ARG A 198 2.74 -19.24 16.74
C ARG A 198 2.33 -18.22 17.82
N GLY A 199 1.22 -18.46 18.55
CA GLY A 199 0.73 -17.55 19.57
C GLY A 199 0.18 -16.23 19.05
N GLY A 200 -0.28 -16.20 17.80
CA GLY A 200 -0.82 -15.02 17.13
C GLY A 200 0.21 -14.14 16.43
N ILE A 201 1.50 -14.49 16.43
CA ILE A 201 2.60 -13.67 15.92
C ILE A 201 2.50 -13.52 14.41
N LEU A 202 2.51 -12.26 13.93
CA LEU A 202 2.61 -11.88 12.53
C LEU A 202 4.07 -11.57 12.15
N ASN A 203 4.36 -11.64 10.86
CA ASN A 203 5.63 -11.12 10.35
C ASN A 203 5.69 -9.61 10.62
N LYS A 204 6.90 -9.10 10.83
CA LYS A 204 7.12 -7.66 10.96
C LYS A 204 6.63 -6.92 9.72
N PHE A 205 6.06 -5.74 9.93
CA PHE A 205 5.53 -4.92 8.84
C PHE A 205 5.70 -3.42 9.12
N THR A 206 5.71 -2.66 8.03
CA THR A 206 5.60 -1.19 8.02
C THR A 206 4.23 -0.81 7.45
N ALA A 207 3.83 0.45 7.55
CA ALA A 207 2.58 0.93 6.99
C ALA A 207 2.41 0.55 5.51
N GLY A 208 1.19 0.21 5.10
CA GLY A 208 0.82 -0.22 3.75
C GLY A 208 1.13 -1.70 3.43
N GLN A 209 1.47 -2.52 4.42
CA GLN A 209 1.74 -3.96 4.21
C GLN A 209 0.60 -4.88 4.64
N ILE A 210 -0.27 -4.42 5.50
CA ILE A 210 -1.46 -5.18 5.93
C ILE A 210 -2.66 -4.65 5.15
N ASN A 211 -3.36 -5.53 4.44
CA ASN A 211 -4.54 -5.17 3.65
C ASN A 211 -5.77 -4.91 4.56
N SER A 212 -5.59 -4.04 5.55
CA SER A 212 -6.64 -3.60 6.47
C SER A 212 -6.22 -2.32 7.19
N ILE A 213 -6.76 -1.18 6.74
CA ILE A 213 -6.50 0.13 7.35
C ILE A 213 -6.88 0.14 8.86
N PRO A 214 -8.06 -0.37 9.28
CA PRO A 214 -8.40 -0.41 10.70
C PRO A 214 -7.40 -1.22 11.54
N PHE A 215 -6.89 -2.34 11.00
CA PHE A 215 -5.89 -3.14 11.69
C PHE A 215 -4.56 -2.39 11.85
N GLU A 216 -4.05 -1.81 10.75
CA GLU A 216 -2.79 -1.05 10.79
C GLU A 216 -2.89 0.14 11.74
N ASN A 217 -3.96 0.94 11.66
CA ASN A 217 -4.17 2.08 12.54
C ASN A 217 -4.16 1.67 14.03
N ALA A 218 -4.86 0.60 14.37
CA ALA A 218 -4.85 0.08 15.73
C ALA A 218 -3.47 -0.43 16.17
N ALA A 219 -2.78 -1.18 15.31
CA ALA A 219 -1.46 -1.72 15.60
C ALA A 219 -0.41 -0.61 15.84
N PHE A 220 -0.38 0.41 14.95
CA PHE A 220 0.55 1.53 15.07
C PHE A 220 0.20 2.53 16.18
N SER A 221 -1.05 2.55 16.68
CA SER A 221 -1.47 3.38 17.81
C SER A 221 -0.94 2.87 19.16
N LEU A 222 -0.54 1.58 19.25
CA LEU A 222 0.06 1.02 20.43
C LEU A 222 1.44 1.64 20.69
N LYS A 223 1.69 2.06 21.92
CA LYS A 223 2.88 2.85 22.28
C LYS A 223 4.00 2.01 22.84
N ASN A 224 3.67 1.11 23.77
CA ASN A 224 4.63 0.34 24.51
C ASN A 224 4.58 -1.14 24.15
N VAL A 225 5.71 -1.80 24.15
CA VAL A 225 5.76 -3.26 24.01
C VAL A 225 4.94 -3.90 25.13
N GLY A 226 4.02 -4.78 24.75
CA GLY A 226 3.06 -5.40 25.65
C GLY A 226 1.67 -4.77 25.63
N ASP A 227 1.50 -3.53 25.13
CA ASP A 227 0.18 -2.91 24.98
C ASP A 227 -0.74 -3.78 24.12
N ILE A 228 -2.02 -3.81 24.49
CA ILE A 228 -3.07 -4.58 23.80
C ILE A 228 -4.17 -3.61 23.36
N SER A 229 -4.63 -3.76 22.13
CA SER A 229 -5.71 -2.95 21.59
C SER A 229 -7.08 -3.33 22.17
N ASN A 230 -8.03 -2.39 22.12
CA ASN A 230 -9.42 -2.75 22.18
C ASN A 230 -9.81 -3.63 20.99
N PRO A 231 -10.95 -4.35 21.06
CA PRO A 231 -11.48 -5.07 19.89
C PRO A 231 -11.72 -4.13 18.71
N ILE A 232 -11.17 -4.47 17.56
CA ILE A 232 -11.32 -3.73 16.30
C ILE A 232 -12.02 -4.57 15.25
N GLU A 233 -12.87 -3.96 14.45
CA GLU A 233 -13.53 -4.62 13.34
C GLU A 233 -12.79 -4.38 12.03
N THR A 234 -12.64 -5.43 11.23
CA THR A 234 -12.12 -5.41 9.86
C THR A 234 -13.07 -6.14 8.92
N LYS A 235 -12.78 -6.11 7.62
CA LYS A 235 -13.53 -6.92 6.64
C LYS A 235 -13.45 -8.43 6.93
N PHE A 236 -12.43 -8.90 7.63
CA PHE A 236 -12.21 -10.31 7.94
C PHE A 236 -12.91 -10.75 9.24
N GLY A 237 -13.06 -9.83 10.20
CA GLY A 237 -13.63 -10.15 11.51
C GLY A 237 -13.18 -9.18 12.60
N TRP A 238 -13.31 -9.61 13.84
CA TRP A 238 -12.90 -8.87 15.02
C TRP A 238 -11.53 -9.32 15.48
N HIS A 239 -10.70 -8.35 15.85
CA HIS A 239 -9.32 -8.58 16.27
C HIS A 239 -9.01 -7.89 17.59
N ILE A 240 -8.09 -8.46 18.36
CA ILE A 240 -7.28 -7.78 19.37
C ILE A 240 -5.81 -7.95 18.99
N ILE A 241 -5.02 -6.92 19.23
CA ILE A 241 -3.62 -6.83 18.79
C ILE A 241 -2.74 -6.54 19.98
N LYS A 242 -1.63 -7.26 20.12
CA LYS A 242 -0.60 -7.02 21.11
C LYS A 242 0.69 -6.58 20.43
N LEU A 243 1.27 -5.45 20.85
CA LEU A 243 2.56 -4.97 20.36
C LEU A 243 3.70 -5.81 20.94
N LEU A 244 4.54 -6.36 20.06
CA LEU A 244 5.71 -7.18 20.46
C LEU A 244 7.02 -6.42 20.28
N SER A 245 7.16 -5.61 19.24
CA SER A 245 8.31 -4.72 19.04
C SER A 245 7.93 -3.54 18.16
N LYS A 246 8.62 -2.42 18.36
CA LYS A 246 8.51 -1.21 17.54
C LYS A 246 9.93 -0.70 17.28
N ASN A 247 10.32 -0.65 16.01
CA ASN A 247 11.65 -0.26 15.57
C ASN A 247 11.54 1.01 14.74
N GLU A 248 12.37 1.98 15.06
CA GLU A 248 12.52 3.17 14.23
C GLU A 248 13.14 2.82 12.87
N ILE A 249 12.99 3.74 11.92
CA ILE A 249 13.62 3.59 10.61
C ILE A 249 15.13 3.70 10.78
N LYS A 250 15.82 2.70 10.24
CA LYS A 250 17.29 2.66 10.23
C LYS A 250 17.88 3.84 9.47
N SER A 251 19.12 4.16 9.76
CA SER A 251 19.88 5.21 9.11
C SER A 251 20.01 5.00 7.59
N PHE A 252 20.31 6.07 6.87
CA PHE A 252 20.56 6.01 5.42
C PHE A 252 21.63 4.97 5.05
N GLN A 253 22.73 4.95 5.81
CA GLN A 253 23.85 4.03 5.54
C GLN A 253 23.45 2.56 5.71
N GLU A 254 22.64 2.25 6.71
CA GLU A 254 22.15 0.88 6.93
C GLU A 254 21.14 0.44 5.87
N LEU A 255 20.29 1.36 5.37
CA LEU A 255 19.25 1.03 4.40
C LEU A 255 19.75 1.11 2.94
N LYS A 256 20.83 1.85 2.65
CA LYS A 256 21.32 2.06 1.29
C LYS A 256 21.46 0.78 0.47
N PRO A 257 22.07 -0.33 0.97
CA PRO A 257 22.18 -1.57 0.19
C PRO A 257 20.83 -2.20 -0.15
N SER A 258 19.90 -2.20 0.82
CA SER A 258 18.55 -2.75 0.64
C SER A 258 17.72 -1.91 -0.32
N ILE A 259 17.80 -0.59 -0.23
CA ILE A 259 17.12 0.33 -1.13
C ILE A 259 17.63 0.16 -2.56
N LEU A 260 18.95 0.09 -2.75
CA LEU A 260 19.55 -0.14 -4.07
C LEU A 260 19.06 -1.45 -4.68
N SER A 261 19.06 -2.54 -3.91
CA SER A 261 18.54 -3.84 -4.36
C SER A 261 17.07 -3.76 -4.79
N LYS A 262 16.22 -3.02 -4.05
CA LYS A 262 14.80 -2.83 -4.40
C LYS A 262 14.62 -1.97 -5.65
N ILE A 263 15.43 -0.93 -5.82
CA ILE A 263 15.43 -0.11 -7.04
C ILE A 263 15.78 -0.98 -8.24
N MET A 264 16.83 -1.80 -8.15
CA MET A 264 17.24 -2.71 -9.23
C MET A 264 16.15 -3.73 -9.55
N ALA A 265 15.55 -4.36 -8.54
CA ALA A 265 14.44 -5.29 -8.71
C ALA A 265 13.23 -4.64 -9.40
N ARG A 266 12.87 -3.40 -9.01
CA ARG A 266 11.80 -2.62 -9.62
C ARG A 266 12.09 -2.34 -11.11
N TYR A 267 13.32 -1.96 -11.44
CA TYR A 267 13.77 -1.78 -12.83
C TYR A 267 13.65 -3.04 -13.66
N LEU A 268 14.04 -4.17 -13.13
CA LEU A 268 13.92 -5.47 -13.81
C LEU A 268 12.45 -5.81 -14.09
N MET A 269 11.55 -5.61 -13.11
CA MET A 269 10.11 -5.90 -13.27
C MET A 269 9.37 -4.95 -14.24
N MET A 270 9.86 -3.73 -14.44
CA MET A 270 9.28 -2.79 -15.41
C MET A 270 9.67 -3.11 -16.86
N ASN A 271 10.61 -4.05 -17.07
CA ASN A 271 11.18 -4.41 -18.36
C ASN A 271 10.76 -5.81 -18.85
N TYR A 272 9.89 -6.51 -18.10
CA TYR A 272 9.20 -7.73 -18.50
C TYR A 272 7.68 -7.47 -18.61
#